data_17b9d245f49e04da88e4e09d54746a02
#
_entry.id   17b9d245f49e04da88e4e09d54746a02
#
_cell.length_a   1.000
_cell.length_b   1.000
_cell.length_c   1.000
_cell.angle_alpha   90.00
_cell.angle_beta   90.00
_cell.angle_gamma   90.00
#
_symmetry.space_group_name_H-M   'P 1'
#
loop_
_entity.id
_entity.type
_entity.pdbx_description
1 polymer ?
#
loop_
_entity_poly.entity_id
_entity_poly.type
_entity_poly.pdbx_seq_one_letter_code
_entity_poly.pdbx_strand_id
1 'polypeptide(L)'
;MPCRALALIALLAAGPAWAAGDSTVTAAGQLLAQQWCAECHVVTGLEAPPAIDDVPTFRSLANDPSVTELSLRAFLKTPHPPMPNFILTREQMDEIVAYILSLKGQ
;
A
#
# COMPACT_ATOMS: atom_id res chain seq x y z
N MET A 1 3.47 40.15 51.53
CA MET A 1 2.55 39.33 50.67
C MET A 1 3.39 38.64 49.60
N PRO A 2 3.58 37.34 49.66
CA PRO A 2 4.41 36.64 48.66
C PRO A 2 3.59 36.35 47.41
N CYS A 3 4.02 36.88 46.27
CA CYS A 3 3.54 36.47 44.93
C CYS A 3 3.96 35.03 44.62
N ARG A 4 2.98 34.14 44.54
CA ARG A 4 3.16 32.76 44.00
C ARG A 4 3.14 32.83 42.50
N ALA A 5 4.30 32.66 41.86
CA ALA A 5 4.43 32.46 40.46
C ALA A 5 3.98 31.03 40.15
N LEU A 6 2.86 30.86 39.40
CA LEU A 6 2.41 29.62 38.84
C LEU A 6 3.21 29.36 37.55
N ALA A 7 4.14 28.42 37.63
CA ALA A 7 4.82 27.92 36.43
C ALA A 7 3.89 26.97 35.66
N LEU A 8 3.40 27.40 34.48
CA LEU A 8 2.70 26.53 33.54
C LEU A 8 3.72 25.63 32.86
N ILE A 9 3.74 24.37 33.22
CA ILE A 9 4.49 23.34 32.49
C ILE A 9 3.67 22.97 31.25
N ALA A 10 4.09 23.41 30.08
CA ALA A 10 3.54 22.96 28.80
C ALA A 10 4.06 21.54 28.51
N LEU A 11 3.23 20.52 28.68
CA LEU A 11 3.50 19.18 28.18
C LEU A 11 3.40 19.20 26.66
N LEU A 12 4.53 19.19 25.99
CA LEU A 12 4.62 18.87 24.55
C LEU A 12 4.36 17.36 24.42
N ALA A 13 3.15 16.99 23.97
CA ALA A 13 2.82 15.65 23.57
C ALA A 13 3.53 15.35 22.24
N ALA A 14 4.71 14.73 22.32
CA ALA A 14 5.34 14.11 21.17
C ALA A 14 4.51 12.88 20.77
N GLY A 15 3.65 13.01 19.75
CA GLY A 15 2.93 11.89 19.16
C GLY A 15 3.92 10.90 18.50
N PRO A 16 3.59 9.59 18.41
CA PRO A 16 4.48 8.61 17.83
C PRO A 16 4.70 8.90 16.33
N ALA A 17 5.97 9.10 15.97
CA ALA A 17 6.42 9.38 14.60
C ALA A 17 6.35 8.16 13.65
N TRP A 18 5.67 7.11 14.02
CA TRP A 18 5.64 5.81 13.30
C TRP A 18 4.66 5.77 12.12
N ALA A 19 3.69 6.67 12.07
CA ALA A 19 2.63 6.65 11.05
C ALA A 19 3.05 7.22 9.69
N ALA A 20 4.09 8.04 9.62
CA ALA A 20 4.50 8.74 8.40
C ALA A 20 5.24 7.85 7.40
N GLY A 21 6.00 6.83 7.87
CA GLY A 21 6.75 5.92 7.01
C GLY A 21 5.84 4.96 6.23
N ASP A 22 4.81 4.45 6.87
CA ASP A 22 3.87 3.48 6.29
C ASP A 22 3.00 4.12 5.19
N SER A 23 2.57 5.36 5.40
CA SER A 23 1.76 6.09 4.42
C SER A 23 2.55 6.50 3.17
N THR A 24 3.85 6.79 3.28
CA THR A 24 4.70 7.13 2.13
C THR A 24 5.00 5.92 1.26
N VAL A 25 5.30 4.77 1.87
CA VAL A 25 5.51 3.50 1.17
C VAL A 25 4.24 3.07 0.42
N THR A 26 3.09 3.16 1.07
CA THR A 26 1.79 2.86 0.46
C THR A 26 1.47 3.80 -0.70
N ALA A 27 1.72 5.10 -0.57
CA ALA A 27 1.51 6.08 -1.63
C ALA A 27 2.44 5.84 -2.83
N ALA A 28 3.69 5.50 -2.59
CA ALA A 28 4.64 5.13 -3.65
C ALA A 28 4.18 3.86 -4.39
N GLY A 29 3.72 2.85 -3.65
CA GLY A 29 3.14 1.63 -4.21
C GLY A 29 1.90 1.88 -5.06
N GLN A 30 1.02 2.81 -4.65
CA GLN A 30 -0.12 3.22 -5.44
C GLN A 30 0.30 3.84 -6.78
N LEU A 31 1.28 4.74 -6.78
CA LEU A 31 1.79 5.37 -7.99
C LEU A 31 2.41 4.33 -8.94
N LEU A 32 3.23 3.42 -8.43
CA LEU A 32 3.79 2.32 -9.22
C LEU A 32 2.71 1.42 -9.81
N ALA A 33 1.70 1.06 -9.03
CA ALA A 33 0.58 0.25 -9.48
C ALA A 33 -0.22 0.93 -10.58
N GLN A 34 -0.49 2.23 -10.46
CA GLN A 34 -1.14 3.02 -11.51
C GLN A 34 -0.32 3.08 -12.80
N GLN A 35 1.00 3.12 -12.69
CA GLN A 35 1.88 3.21 -13.83
C GLN A 35 2.05 1.87 -14.56
N TRP A 36 2.13 0.76 -13.83
CA TRP A 36 2.53 -0.54 -14.38
C TRP A 36 1.44 -1.62 -14.37
N CYS A 37 0.45 -1.50 -13.50
CA CYS A 37 -0.55 -2.53 -13.28
C CYS A 37 -1.94 -2.14 -13.79
N ALA A 38 -2.24 -0.84 -13.87
CA ALA A 38 -3.57 -0.33 -14.22
C ALA A 38 -3.99 -0.61 -15.67
N GLU A 39 -3.09 -1.02 -16.52
CA GLU A 39 -3.42 -1.45 -17.87
C GLU A 39 -4.28 -2.72 -17.89
N CYS A 40 -4.09 -3.59 -16.89
CA CYS A 40 -4.81 -4.86 -16.78
C CYS A 40 -5.63 -4.99 -15.49
N HIS A 41 -5.23 -4.33 -14.40
CA HIS A 41 -5.90 -4.40 -13.11
C HIS A 41 -6.64 -3.09 -12.77
N VAL A 42 -7.76 -3.21 -12.06
CA VAL A 42 -8.33 -2.07 -11.35
C VAL A 42 -7.51 -1.89 -10.07
N VAL A 43 -6.72 -0.84 -9.99
CA VAL A 43 -5.76 -0.63 -8.91
C VAL A 43 -6.26 0.31 -7.82
N THR A 44 -7.05 1.35 -8.17
CA THR A 44 -7.62 2.29 -7.19
C THR A 44 -9.13 2.14 -6.98
N GLY A 45 -9.81 1.47 -7.90
CA GLY A 45 -11.26 1.38 -7.94
C GLY A 45 -11.95 2.56 -8.65
N LEU A 46 -11.18 3.48 -9.22
CA LEU A 46 -11.66 4.63 -10.00
C LEU A 46 -11.53 4.40 -11.51
N GLU A 47 -10.74 3.42 -11.91
CA GLU A 47 -10.52 3.06 -13.30
C GLU A 47 -11.73 2.31 -13.88
N ALA A 48 -11.90 2.42 -15.20
CA ALA A 48 -12.81 1.53 -15.92
C ALA A 48 -12.36 0.07 -15.76
N PRO A 49 -13.29 -0.91 -15.74
CA PRO A 49 -12.92 -2.32 -15.74
C PRO A 49 -11.96 -2.63 -16.89
N PRO A 50 -10.92 -3.45 -16.64
CA PRO A 50 -9.98 -3.82 -17.68
C PRO A 50 -10.70 -4.60 -18.80
N ALA A 51 -10.21 -4.48 -20.03
CA ALA A 51 -10.75 -5.20 -21.18
C ALA A 51 -10.44 -6.72 -21.17
N ILE A 52 -9.70 -7.18 -20.17
CA ILE A 52 -9.29 -8.58 -20.00
C ILE A 52 -10.15 -9.18 -18.88
N ASP A 53 -10.94 -10.18 -19.21
CA ASP A 53 -11.73 -10.93 -18.24
C ASP A 53 -10.83 -11.72 -17.28
N ASP A 54 -11.34 -11.98 -16.08
CA ASP A 54 -10.68 -12.78 -15.03
C ASP A 54 -9.40 -12.18 -14.40
N VAL A 55 -9.11 -10.89 -14.66
CA VAL A 55 -8.03 -10.19 -13.97
C VAL A 55 -8.53 -9.66 -12.63
N PRO A 56 -7.96 -10.08 -11.50
CA PRO A 56 -8.43 -9.63 -10.19
C PRO A 56 -8.14 -8.15 -9.97
N THR A 57 -9.08 -7.47 -9.30
CA THR A 57 -8.83 -6.10 -8.82
C THR A 57 -7.89 -6.15 -7.60
N PHE A 58 -7.15 -5.08 -7.34
CA PHE A 58 -6.29 -5.01 -6.15
C PHE A 58 -7.10 -5.10 -4.86
N ARG A 59 -8.32 -4.55 -4.85
CA ARG A 59 -9.24 -4.68 -3.71
C ARG A 59 -9.68 -6.13 -3.49
N SER A 60 -9.97 -6.88 -4.55
CA SER A 60 -10.32 -8.31 -4.41
C SER A 60 -9.14 -9.13 -3.89
N LEU A 61 -7.92 -8.86 -4.38
CA LEU A 61 -6.70 -9.49 -3.86
C LEU A 61 -6.50 -9.20 -2.37
N ALA A 62 -6.65 -7.95 -1.95
CA ALA A 62 -6.46 -7.54 -0.56
C ALA A 62 -7.45 -8.22 0.40
N ASN A 63 -8.67 -8.53 -0.06
CA ASN A 63 -9.73 -9.12 0.76
C ASN A 63 -9.82 -10.65 0.63
N ASP A 64 -9.03 -11.27 -0.22
CA ASP A 64 -8.91 -12.72 -0.29
C ASP A 64 -8.08 -13.25 0.89
N PRO A 65 -8.63 -14.11 1.76
CA PRO A 65 -7.91 -14.62 2.94
C PRO A 65 -6.68 -15.47 2.59
N SER A 66 -6.59 -15.99 1.37
CA SER A 66 -5.42 -16.74 0.89
C SER A 66 -4.27 -15.84 0.43
N VAL A 67 -4.55 -14.56 0.18
CA VAL A 67 -3.56 -13.57 -0.25
C VAL A 67 -2.86 -12.99 0.97
N THR A 68 -1.59 -13.28 1.09
CA THR A 68 -0.71 -12.80 2.16
C THR A 68 0.45 -12.00 1.57
N GLU A 69 1.18 -11.28 2.40
CA GLU A 69 2.41 -10.61 1.98
C GLU A 69 3.38 -11.58 1.30
N LEU A 70 3.58 -12.75 1.90
CA LEU A 70 4.49 -13.76 1.36
C LEU A 70 4.00 -14.30 0.01
N SER A 71 2.71 -14.59 -0.12
CA SER A 71 2.13 -15.09 -1.38
C SER A 71 2.19 -14.05 -2.49
N LEU A 72 1.95 -12.76 -2.20
CA LEU A 72 2.11 -11.67 -3.16
C LEU A 72 3.55 -11.55 -3.65
N ARG A 73 4.52 -11.60 -2.74
CA ARG A 73 5.95 -11.55 -3.08
C ARG A 73 6.37 -12.71 -3.97
N ALA A 74 5.93 -13.93 -3.63
CA ALA A 74 6.21 -15.12 -4.42
C ALA A 74 5.60 -15.03 -5.82
N PHE A 75 4.32 -14.61 -5.89
CA PHE A 75 3.58 -14.47 -7.14
C PHE A 75 4.21 -13.43 -8.07
N LEU A 76 4.56 -12.25 -7.56
CA LEU A 76 5.17 -11.18 -8.34
C LEU A 76 6.60 -11.51 -8.83
N LYS A 77 7.28 -12.46 -8.20
CA LYS A 77 8.60 -12.97 -8.64
C LYS A 77 8.52 -14.13 -9.61
N THR A 78 7.36 -14.75 -9.76
CA THR A 78 7.19 -15.95 -10.57
C THR A 78 6.49 -15.58 -11.88
N PRO A 79 7.01 -15.94 -13.05
CA PRO A 79 6.32 -15.74 -14.32
C PRO A 79 4.95 -16.43 -14.31
N HIS A 80 3.90 -15.69 -14.66
CA HIS A 80 2.53 -16.20 -14.70
C HIS A 80 1.75 -15.55 -15.84
N PRO A 81 2.01 -15.95 -17.08
CA PRO A 81 1.28 -15.43 -18.24
C PRO A 81 -0.24 -15.52 -18.04
N PRO A 82 -1.04 -14.57 -18.55
CA PRO A 82 -0.68 -13.47 -19.47
C PRO A 82 -0.10 -12.21 -18.80
N MET A 83 0.01 -12.14 -17.46
CA MET A 83 0.61 -11.00 -16.81
C MET A 83 2.09 -10.84 -17.17
N PRO A 84 2.55 -9.65 -17.60
CA PRO A 84 3.95 -9.41 -17.88
C PRO A 84 4.85 -9.68 -16.65
N ASN A 85 6.03 -10.24 -16.89
CA ASN A 85 7.00 -10.49 -15.83
C ASN A 85 7.80 -9.20 -15.55
N PHE A 86 7.35 -8.39 -14.61
CA PHE A 86 8.06 -7.21 -14.16
C PHE A 86 9.25 -7.59 -13.28
N ILE A 87 10.42 -7.05 -13.60
CA ILE A 87 11.59 -7.17 -12.74
C ILE A 87 11.56 -6.03 -11.72
N LEU A 88 10.94 -6.29 -10.57
CA LEU A 88 10.80 -5.32 -9.50
C LEU A 88 12.08 -5.29 -8.64
N THR A 89 12.54 -4.09 -8.28
CA THR A 89 13.52 -3.95 -7.21
C THR A 89 12.89 -4.37 -5.88
N ARG A 90 13.71 -4.60 -4.86
CA ARG A 90 13.21 -4.92 -3.51
C ARG A 90 12.28 -3.83 -2.97
N GLU A 91 12.68 -2.57 -3.14
CA GLU A 91 11.90 -1.41 -2.71
C GLU A 91 10.55 -1.33 -3.44
N GLN A 92 10.55 -1.45 -4.76
CA GLN A 92 9.31 -1.47 -5.55
C GLN A 92 8.38 -2.63 -5.16
N MET A 93 8.94 -3.79 -4.83
CA MET A 93 8.18 -4.92 -4.33
C MET A 93 7.54 -4.59 -2.98
N ASP A 94 8.29 -3.99 -2.06
CA ASP A 94 7.81 -3.59 -0.75
C ASP A 94 6.67 -2.57 -0.87
N GLU A 95 6.81 -1.59 -1.74
CA GLU A 95 5.82 -0.55 -2.00
C GLU A 95 4.51 -1.10 -2.60
N ILE A 96 4.60 -1.92 -3.65
CA ILE A 96 3.42 -2.51 -4.31
C ILE A 96 2.67 -3.43 -3.34
N VAL A 97 3.38 -4.29 -2.63
CA VAL A 97 2.76 -5.22 -1.66
C VAL A 97 2.09 -4.46 -0.51
N ALA A 98 2.76 -3.44 0.03
CA ALA A 98 2.18 -2.58 1.06
C ALA A 98 0.90 -1.89 0.57
N TYR A 99 0.89 -1.38 -0.66
CA TYR A 99 -0.28 -0.76 -1.24
C TYR A 99 -1.44 -1.76 -1.38
N ILE A 100 -1.21 -2.93 -2.00
CA ILE A 100 -2.27 -3.95 -2.14
C ILE A 100 -2.87 -4.28 -0.78
N LEU A 101 -2.05 -4.58 0.21
CA LEU A 101 -2.53 -4.96 1.54
C LEU A 101 -3.23 -3.83 2.29
N SER A 102 -2.92 -2.57 1.98
CA SER A 102 -3.61 -1.40 2.54
C SER A 102 -5.08 -1.30 2.13
N LEU A 103 -5.47 -1.97 1.06
CA LEU A 103 -6.85 -1.98 0.55
C LEU A 103 -7.76 -2.99 1.28
N LYS A 104 -7.21 -3.73 2.25
CA LYS A 104 -7.98 -4.69 3.04
C LYS A 104 -9.08 -3.99 3.84
N GLY A 105 -10.30 -4.54 3.76
CA GLY A 105 -11.46 -3.98 4.45
C GLY A 105 -12.13 -2.81 3.74
N GLN A 106 -11.68 -2.49 2.54
CA GLN A 106 -12.29 -1.44 1.72
C GLN A 106 -13.27 -1.98 0.69
#